data_9a365e110099efd160d76d7ae4492da7
#
_entry.id   9a365e110099efd160d76d7ae4492da7
#
_cell.length_a   1.000
_cell.length_b   1.000
_cell.length_c   1.000
_cell.angle_alpha   90.00
_cell.angle_beta   90.00
_cell.angle_gamma   90.00
#
_symmetry.space_group_name_H-M   'P 1'
#
loop_
_entity.id
_entity.type
_entity.pdbx_description
1 polymer ?
#
loop_
_entity_poly.entity_id
_entity_poly.type
_entity_poly.pdbx_seq_one_letter_code
_entity_poly.pdbx_strand_id
1 'polypeptide(L)'
;LPLPVRWIQGRAPDCLPQVEGLVFAHEFLDDIPADVVHAGRTLTVAGRPGPAAQPGDLQWAAVWGDGPGGRRRDEAWSRIVSAVSVGEAIAVDYPRSDPVGHRAGRRVPARPDGGTDISAGVEFRALRARAGGRIVPQHRILADAVVETFADRAELAVLRDRSGLGAFQWLITDRPETPPGRDRYIGE
;
A
#
# COMPACT_ATOMS: atom_id res chain seq x y z
N LEU A 1 20.79 4.69 23.94
CA LEU A 1 21.75 4.91 22.84
C LEU A 1 20.96 5.33 21.60
N PRO A 2 21.35 6.42 20.89
CA PRO A 2 20.71 6.78 19.63
C PRO A 2 20.98 5.66 18.61
N LEU A 3 19.93 5.19 17.96
CA LEU A 3 20.07 4.25 16.85
C LEU A 3 20.76 4.95 15.67
N PRO A 4 21.73 4.28 15.01
CA PRO A 4 22.35 4.85 13.81
C PRO A 4 21.28 4.98 12.70
N VAL A 5 21.10 6.19 12.15
CA VAL A 5 20.20 6.45 11.04
C VAL A 5 21.02 6.60 9.76
N ARG A 6 20.64 5.84 8.73
CA ARG A 6 21.20 5.96 7.38
C ARG A 6 20.13 6.43 6.43
N TRP A 7 20.34 7.57 5.78
CA TRP A 7 19.48 8.05 4.72
C TRP A 7 19.89 7.46 3.37
N ILE A 8 18.91 6.98 2.60
CA ILE A 8 19.12 6.47 1.24
C ILE A 8 18.39 7.41 0.29
N GLN A 9 19.15 8.05 -0.62
CA GLN A 9 18.58 8.86 -1.66
C GLN A 9 18.22 7.99 -2.85
N GLY A 10 16.98 8.06 -3.30
CA GLY A 10 16.49 7.31 -4.45
C GLY A 10 14.98 7.24 -4.48
N ARG A 11 14.46 6.52 -5.44
CA ARG A 11 13.02 6.28 -5.58
C ARG A 11 12.70 4.85 -5.15
N ALA A 12 11.89 4.70 -4.13
CA ALA A 12 11.39 3.39 -3.74
C ALA A 12 10.43 2.83 -4.83
N PRO A 13 10.41 1.50 -5.06
CA PRO A 13 11.19 0.48 -4.38
C PRO A 13 12.60 0.25 -4.95
N ASP A 14 13.00 0.99 -6.00
CA ASP A 14 14.23 0.73 -6.76
C ASP A 14 15.52 0.89 -5.95
N CYS A 15 15.49 1.77 -4.95
CA CYS A 15 16.64 2.07 -4.10
C CYS A 15 16.66 1.26 -2.79
N LEU A 16 15.69 0.37 -2.54
CA LEU A 16 15.65 -0.41 -1.30
C LEU A 16 16.80 -1.44 -1.29
N PRO A 17 17.62 -1.46 -0.24
CA PRO A 17 18.58 -2.53 -0.03
C PRO A 17 17.86 -3.82 0.40
N GLN A 18 18.59 -4.92 0.48
CA GLN A 18 18.12 -6.09 1.23
C GLN A 18 17.99 -5.71 2.72
N VAL A 19 16.86 -6.10 3.31
CA VAL A 19 16.48 -5.76 4.70
C VAL A 19 16.27 -7.05 5.50
N GLU A 20 16.97 -7.14 6.64
CA GLU A 20 16.64 -8.06 7.72
C GLU A 20 15.95 -7.25 8.82
N GLY A 21 14.64 -7.45 8.98
CA GLY A 21 13.83 -6.69 9.92
C GLY A 21 12.51 -6.21 9.35
N LEU A 22 12.18 -4.94 9.57
CA LEU A 22 10.89 -4.35 9.20
C LEU A 22 11.04 -3.33 8.06
N VAL A 23 10.23 -3.50 7.01
CA VAL A 23 9.94 -2.43 6.04
C VAL A 23 8.53 -1.92 6.30
N PHE A 24 8.39 -0.62 6.55
CA PHE A 24 7.12 0.02 6.83
C PHE A 24 6.80 1.06 5.75
N ALA A 25 5.78 0.80 4.94
CA ALA A 25 5.31 1.67 3.86
C ALA A 25 3.93 2.25 4.24
N HIS A 26 3.93 3.51 4.68
CA HIS A 26 2.73 4.22 5.10
C HIS A 26 2.38 5.29 4.07
N GLU A 27 1.16 5.26 3.54
CA GLU A 27 0.69 6.16 2.48
C GLU A 27 1.72 6.28 1.34
N PHE A 28 2.22 5.13 0.90
CA PHE A 28 3.22 5.04 -0.16
C PHE A 28 2.62 4.50 -1.46
N LEU A 29 1.67 3.58 -1.34
CA LEU A 29 1.11 2.91 -2.52
C LEU A 29 0.09 3.78 -3.24
N ASP A 30 -0.62 4.66 -2.54
CA ASP A 30 -1.52 5.64 -3.15
C ASP A 30 -0.79 6.70 -3.96
N ASP A 31 0.47 7.03 -3.59
CA ASP A 31 1.36 7.92 -4.35
C ASP A 31 1.86 7.31 -5.67
N ILE A 32 1.74 5.99 -5.85
CA ILE A 32 2.12 5.35 -7.12
C ILE A 32 1.06 5.65 -8.16
N PRO A 33 1.43 6.30 -9.30
CA PRO A 33 0.48 6.68 -10.34
C PRO A 33 -0.30 5.49 -10.85
N ALA A 34 -1.62 5.62 -10.88
CA ALA A 34 -2.55 4.62 -11.37
C ALA A 34 -3.53 5.24 -12.37
N ASP A 35 -3.72 4.57 -13.51
CA ASP A 35 -4.79 4.92 -14.41
C ASP A 35 -6.13 4.43 -13.85
N VAL A 36 -7.19 5.20 -14.01
CA VAL A 36 -8.55 4.77 -13.68
C VAL A 36 -9.14 4.12 -14.92
N VAL A 37 -9.47 2.84 -14.81
CA VAL A 37 -10.09 2.07 -15.92
C VAL A 37 -11.60 2.03 -15.73
N HIS A 38 -12.32 2.32 -16.80
CA HIS A 38 -13.77 2.18 -16.85
C HIS A 38 -14.22 1.75 -18.25
N ALA A 39 -14.97 0.66 -18.31
CA ALA A 39 -15.49 0.09 -19.55
C ALA A 39 -14.40 -0.04 -20.66
N GLY A 40 -13.21 -0.53 -20.29
CA GLY A 40 -12.09 -0.77 -21.19
C GLY A 40 -11.31 0.47 -21.62
N ARG A 41 -11.59 1.63 -21.04
CA ARG A 41 -10.92 2.91 -21.34
C ARG A 41 -10.32 3.49 -20.06
N THR A 42 -9.30 4.32 -20.23
CA THR A 42 -8.84 5.16 -19.12
C THR A 42 -9.81 6.32 -18.93
N LEU A 43 -9.97 6.75 -17.69
CA LEU A 43 -10.67 8.02 -17.40
C LEU A 43 -9.63 9.12 -17.22
N THR A 44 -9.93 10.29 -17.77
CA THR A 44 -9.22 11.52 -17.42
C THR A 44 -9.56 11.92 -15.97
N VAL A 45 -8.74 12.74 -15.34
CA VAL A 45 -9.02 13.25 -13.99
C VAL A 45 -10.36 14.01 -13.91
N ALA A 46 -10.83 14.55 -15.02
CA ALA A 46 -12.16 15.16 -15.12
C ALA A 46 -13.29 14.12 -15.29
N GLY A 47 -12.99 12.81 -15.17
CA GLY A 47 -13.99 11.74 -15.32
C GLY A 47 -14.46 11.49 -16.74
N ARG A 48 -13.82 12.06 -17.75
CA ARG A 48 -14.18 11.85 -19.17
C ARG A 48 -13.47 10.61 -19.73
N PRO A 49 -14.11 9.85 -20.65
CA PRO A 49 -13.42 8.75 -21.33
C PRO A 49 -12.16 9.23 -22.06
N GLY A 50 -11.06 8.58 -21.78
CA GLY A 50 -9.77 8.76 -22.43
C GLY A 50 -9.49 7.67 -23.47
N PRO A 51 -8.23 7.39 -23.80
CA PRO A 51 -7.83 6.33 -24.72
C PRO A 51 -8.22 4.94 -24.21
N ALA A 52 -8.08 3.92 -25.03
CA ALA A 52 -8.17 2.52 -24.60
C ALA A 52 -7.16 2.26 -23.49
N ALA A 53 -7.58 1.53 -22.46
CA ALA A 53 -6.69 1.15 -21.36
C ALA A 53 -5.63 0.15 -21.87
N GLN A 54 -4.47 0.13 -21.23
CA GLN A 54 -3.39 -0.80 -21.57
C GLN A 54 -3.83 -2.24 -21.30
N PRO A 55 -3.35 -3.22 -22.09
CA PRO A 55 -3.75 -4.63 -21.92
C PRO A 55 -3.56 -5.16 -20.50
N GLY A 56 -2.46 -4.80 -19.84
CA GLY A 56 -2.20 -5.22 -18.46
C GLY A 56 -3.16 -4.61 -17.44
N ASP A 57 -3.62 -3.38 -17.67
CA ASP A 57 -4.60 -2.73 -16.80
C ASP A 57 -6.02 -3.28 -17.05
N LEU A 58 -6.31 -3.68 -18.30
CA LEU A 58 -7.55 -4.39 -18.63
C LEU A 58 -7.62 -5.77 -17.96
N GLN A 59 -6.51 -6.52 -18.00
CA GLN A 59 -6.41 -7.82 -17.31
C GLN A 59 -6.59 -7.65 -15.80
N TRP A 60 -5.96 -6.62 -15.23
CA TRP A 60 -6.11 -6.31 -13.81
C TRP A 60 -7.56 -5.94 -13.47
N ALA A 61 -8.20 -5.07 -14.25
CA ALA A 61 -9.58 -4.65 -14.07
C ALA A 61 -10.57 -5.81 -14.24
N ALA A 62 -10.30 -6.77 -15.13
CA ALA A 62 -11.12 -7.96 -15.30
C ALA A 62 -11.20 -8.82 -14.03
N VAL A 63 -10.18 -8.79 -13.17
CA VAL A 63 -10.12 -9.56 -11.92
C VAL A 63 -10.65 -8.73 -10.74
N TRP A 64 -10.25 -7.46 -10.65
CA TRP A 64 -10.48 -6.63 -9.48
C TRP A 64 -11.57 -5.58 -9.67
N GLY A 65 -12.12 -5.47 -10.89
CA GLY A 65 -13.16 -4.53 -11.27
C GLY A 65 -12.61 -3.20 -11.78
N ASP A 66 -13.48 -2.45 -12.44
CA ASP A 66 -13.23 -1.08 -12.90
C ASP A 66 -12.86 -0.15 -11.74
N GLY A 67 -12.08 0.88 -12.02
CA GLY A 67 -11.63 1.88 -11.05
C GLY A 67 -10.12 2.13 -11.12
N PRO A 68 -9.50 2.66 -10.05
CA PRO A 68 -8.07 2.86 -9.99
C PRO A 68 -7.32 1.54 -10.20
N GLY A 69 -6.48 1.48 -11.25
CA GLY A 69 -5.69 0.32 -11.60
C GLY A 69 -4.54 0.09 -10.61
N GLY A 70 -4.40 -1.16 -10.14
CA GLY A 70 -3.43 -1.50 -9.11
C GLY A 70 -2.15 -2.16 -9.62
N ARG A 71 -2.06 -2.51 -10.91
CA ARG A 71 -0.94 -3.30 -11.43
C ARG A 71 0.44 -2.77 -11.04
N ARG A 72 0.67 -1.46 -11.18
CA ARG A 72 1.96 -0.83 -10.78
C ARG A 72 2.17 -0.86 -9.27
N ARG A 73 1.10 -0.71 -8.49
CA ARG A 73 1.11 -0.80 -7.02
C ARG A 73 1.43 -2.23 -6.56
N ASP A 74 0.83 -3.23 -7.21
CA ASP A 74 1.09 -4.65 -6.96
C ASP A 74 2.55 -5.02 -7.27
N GLU A 75 3.09 -4.50 -8.37
CA GLU A 75 4.49 -4.68 -8.75
C GLU A 75 5.44 -4.03 -7.74
N ALA A 76 5.16 -2.80 -7.33
CA ALA A 76 5.97 -2.09 -6.35
C ALA A 76 5.94 -2.81 -4.99
N TRP A 77 4.77 -3.23 -4.53
CA TRP A 77 4.65 -3.99 -3.28
C TRP A 77 5.39 -5.32 -3.33
N SER A 78 5.26 -6.06 -4.42
CA SER A 78 6.00 -7.32 -4.62
C SER A 78 7.52 -7.12 -4.53
N ARG A 79 8.04 -6.02 -5.05
CA ARG A 79 9.47 -5.66 -4.98
C ARG A 79 9.88 -5.28 -3.56
N ILE A 80 9.04 -4.53 -2.83
CA ILE A 80 9.27 -4.20 -1.42
C ILE A 80 9.36 -5.49 -0.59
N VAL A 81 8.38 -6.39 -0.73
CA VAL A 81 8.39 -7.68 -0.02
C VAL A 81 9.61 -8.52 -0.39
N SER A 82 10.03 -8.49 -1.66
CA SER A 82 11.23 -9.22 -2.11
C SER A 82 12.54 -8.63 -1.57
N ALA A 83 12.56 -7.36 -1.18
CA ALA A 83 13.71 -6.74 -0.54
C ALA A 83 13.86 -7.16 0.94
N VAL A 84 12.81 -7.70 1.57
CA VAL A 84 12.90 -8.25 2.93
C VAL A 84 13.37 -9.69 2.84
N SER A 85 14.58 -9.97 3.32
CA SER A 85 15.12 -11.34 3.38
C SER A 85 14.55 -12.11 4.56
N VAL A 86 14.49 -11.47 5.73
CA VAL A 86 13.92 -12.01 6.98
C VAL A 86 13.21 -10.89 7.73
N GLY A 87 12.03 -11.15 8.24
CA GLY A 87 11.26 -10.18 9.02
C GLY A 87 9.88 -9.89 8.43
N GLU A 88 9.49 -8.63 8.34
CA GLU A 88 8.15 -8.24 7.91
C GLU A 88 8.18 -7.06 6.93
N ALA A 89 7.25 -7.07 5.96
CA ALA A 89 6.88 -5.91 5.18
C ALA A 89 5.43 -5.51 5.53
N ILE A 90 5.23 -4.25 5.90
CA ILE A 90 3.91 -3.72 6.27
C ILE A 90 3.56 -2.56 5.34
N ALA A 91 2.44 -2.66 4.63
CA ALA A 91 1.82 -1.55 3.94
C ALA A 91 0.61 -1.04 4.71
N VAL A 92 0.51 0.27 4.86
CA VAL A 92 -0.64 0.96 5.48
C VAL A 92 -1.13 2.02 4.53
N ASP A 93 -2.39 1.92 4.11
CA ASP A 93 -2.94 2.83 3.12
C ASP A 93 -4.47 2.85 3.16
N TYR A 94 -5.07 3.75 2.40
CA TYR A 94 -6.52 3.86 2.24
C TYR A 94 -7.07 2.65 1.48
N PRO A 95 -8.22 2.08 1.90
CA PRO A 95 -8.89 1.04 1.13
C PRO A 95 -9.34 1.61 -0.22
N ARG A 96 -9.50 0.74 -1.21
CA ARG A 96 -9.91 1.10 -2.56
C ARG A 96 -11.11 2.04 -2.55
N SER A 97 -10.96 3.14 -3.24
CA SER A 97 -11.99 4.16 -3.44
C SER A 97 -11.78 4.85 -4.79
N ASP A 98 -12.82 5.52 -5.27
CA ASP A 98 -12.69 6.41 -6.42
C ASP A 98 -11.72 7.57 -6.10
N PRO A 99 -11.08 8.15 -7.14
CA PRO A 99 -10.21 9.28 -6.97
C PRO A 99 -10.90 10.45 -6.28
N VAL A 100 -10.23 11.02 -5.29
CA VAL A 100 -10.67 12.20 -4.56
C VAL A 100 -9.59 13.27 -4.63
N GLY A 101 -10.01 14.54 -4.59
CA GLY A 101 -9.11 15.66 -4.47
C GLY A 101 -9.05 16.16 -3.03
N HIS A 102 -7.89 16.68 -2.63
CA HIS A 102 -7.71 17.39 -1.38
C HIS A 102 -7.12 18.77 -1.65
N ARG A 103 -7.68 19.80 -1.01
CA ARG A 103 -7.19 21.17 -1.09
C ARG A 103 -7.34 21.84 0.26
N ALA A 104 -6.26 22.37 0.81
CA ALA A 104 -6.22 23.02 2.12
C ALA A 104 -6.92 22.17 3.22
N GLY A 105 -6.62 20.86 3.26
CA GLY A 105 -7.16 19.91 4.24
C GLY A 105 -8.65 19.56 4.05
N ARG A 106 -9.27 19.96 2.92
CA ARG A 106 -10.67 19.65 2.62
C ARG A 106 -10.79 18.72 1.42
N ARG A 107 -11.69 17.77 1.52
CA ARG A 107 -12.05 16.91 0.38
C ARG A 107 -12.80 17.72 -0.68
N VAL A 108 -12.35 17.64 -1.92
CA VAL A 108 -12.92 18.31 -3.10
C VAL A 108 -12.99 17.32 -4.26
N PRO A 109 -13.73 17.62 -5.34
CA PRO A 109 -13.64 16.82 -6.55
C PRO A 109 -12.20 16.78 -7.09
N ALA A 110 -11.77 15.60 -7.58
CA ALA A 110 -10.47 15.43 -8.20
C ALA A 110 -10.37 16.32 -9.45
N ARG A 111 -9.43 17.26 -9.48
CA ARG A 111 -9.20 18.20 -10.60
C ARG A 111 -7.70 18.36 -10.85
N PRO A 112 -7.25 18.23 -12.12
CA PRO A 112 -5.83 18.39 -12.46
C PRO A 112 -5.49 19.88 -12.65
N ASP A 113 -5.68 20.68 -11.62
CA ASP A 113 -5.50 22.13 -11.66
C ASP A 113 -4.21 22.62 -11.00
N GLY A 114 -3.32 21.68 -10.64
CA GLY A 114 -2.04 21.96 -9.97
C GLY A 114 -2.16 22.43 -8.51
N GLY A 115 -3.38 22.68 -8.03
CA GLY A 115 -3.62 23.09 -6.63
C GLY A 115 -4.45 22.07 -5.86
N THR A 116 -4.77 20.94 -6.48
CA THR A 116 -5.52 19.84 -5.87
C THR A 116 -4.61 18.63 -5.80
N ASP A 117 -4.38 18.14 -4.60
CA ASP A 117 -3.79 16.83 -4.39
C ASP A 117 -4.83 15.75 -4.69
N ILE A 118 -4.47 14.76 -5.52
CA ILE A 118 -5.40 13.73 -6.00
C ILE A 118 -4.89 12.38 -5.56
N SER A 119 -5.65 11.71 -4.73
CA SER A 119 -5.36 10.36 -4.29
C SER A 119 -6.47 9.38 -4.68
N ALA A 120 -6.12 8.10 -4.77
CA ALA A 120 -7.06 7.01 -5.01
C ALA A 120 -6.64 5.81 -4.15
N GLY A 121 -7.60 5.22 -3.47
CA GLY A 121 -7.34 4.12 -2.55
C GLY A 121 -6.75 2.87 -3.23
N VAL A 122 -6.22 1.99 -2.42
CA VAL A 122 -5.43 0.81 -2.81
C VAL A 122 -6.27 -0.46 -2.73
N GLU A 123 -6.18 -1.35 -3.72
CA GLU A 123 -6.83 -2.67 -3.70
C GLU A 123 -5.93 -3.69 -2.95
N PHE A 124 -6.10 -3.77 -1.66
CA PHE A 124 -5.28 -4.63 -0.79
C PHE A 124 -5.41 -6.13 -1.09
N ARG A 125 -6.55 -6.57 -1.65
CA ARG A 125 -6.72 -7.98 -2.03
C ARG A 125 -5.81 -8.35 -3.20
N ALA A 126 -5.56 -7.41 -4.13
CA ALA A 126 -4.63 -7.60 -5.23
C ALA A 126 -3.19 -7.69 -4.73
N LEU A 127 -2.77 -6.77 -3.85
CA LEU A 127 -1.47 -6.82 -3.20
C LEU A 127 -1.25 -8.16 -2.49
N ARG A 128 -2.24 -8.59 -1.67
CA ARG A 128 -2.19 -9.87 -0.97
C ARG A 128 -2.12 -11.06 -1.90
N ALA A 129 -2.89 -11.06 -2.97
CA ALA A 129 -2.87 -12.15 -3.95
C ALA A 129 -1.49 -12.30 -4.60
N ARG A 130 -0.77 -11.19 -4.77
CA ARG A 130 0.55 -11.19 -5.40
C ARG A 130 1.70 -11.52 -4.44
N ALA A 131 1.66 -11.02 -3.22
CA ALA A 131 2.79 -11.08 -2.28
C ALA A 131 2.50 -11.86 -0.99
N GLY A 132 1.28 -12.33 -0.81
CA GLY A 132 0.86 -13.00 0.42
C GLY A 132 0.53 -12.02 1.55
N GLY A 133 0.43 -12.57 2.76
CA GLY A 133 0.20 -11.78 3.96
C GLY A 133 -1.26 -11.74 4.44
N ARG A 134 -1.52 -10.95 5.48
CA ARG A 134 -2.84 -10.77 6.08
C ARG A 134 -3.24 -9.31 6.06
N ILE A 135 -4.51 -9.04 5.77
CA ILE A 135 -5.10 -7.70 5.75
C ILE A 135 -5.84 -7.49 7.06
N VAL A 136 -5.52 -6.41 7.78
CA VAL A 136 -6.16 -6.06 9.06
C VAL A 136 -6.53 -4.58 9.05
N PRO A 137 -7.77 -4.21 9.37
CA PRO A 137 -8.14 -2.80 9.52
C PRO A 137 -7.41 -2.13 10.67
N GLN A 138 -7.02 -0.87 10.51
CA GLN A 138 -6.26 -0.10 11.50
C GLN A 138 -6.94 -0.06 12.88
N HIS A 139 -8.26 0.13 12.92
CA HIS A 139 -8.97 0.16 14.19
C HIS A 139 -8.85 -1.14 15.00
N ARG A 140 -8.57 -2.30 14.34
CA ARG A 140 -8.30 -3.57 15.03
C ARG A 140 -6.85 -3.65 15.50
N ILE A 141 -5.90 -3.24 14.67
CA ILE A 141 -4.48 -3.17 15.06
C ILE A 141 -4.32 -2.32 16.31
N LEU A 142 -4.97 -1.14 16.34
CA LEU A 142 -4.85 -0.20 17.46
C LEU A 142 -5.74 -0.55 18.66
N ALA A 143 -6.74 -1.43 18.50
CA ALA A 143 -7.59 -1.87 19.63
C ALA A 143 -6.79 -2.62 20.69
N ASP A 144 -5.87 -3.49 20.24
CA ASP A 144 -5.08 -4.36 21.11
C ASP A 144 -3.72 -3.74 21.48
N ALA A 145 -3.35 -2.63 20.85
CA ALA A 145 -2.09 -1.95 21.16
C ALA A 145 -2.22 -1.22 22.50
N VAL A 146 -1.23 -1.37 23.38
CA VAL A 146 -1.07 -0.61 24.63
C VAL A 146 -0.67 0.84 24.28
N VAL A 147 -1.46 1.49 23.43
CA VAL A 147 -1.22 2.85 22.93
C VAL A 147 -1.57 3.89 23.99
N GLU A 148 -2.30 3.49 25.04
CA GLU A 148 -2.71 4.37 26.16
C GLU A 148 -1.53 5.01 26.91
N THR A 149 -0.30 4.51 26.68
CA THR A 149 0.92 5.02 27.33
C THR A 149 1.57 6.17 26.52
N PHE A 150 1.25 6.35 25.24
CA PHE A 150 2.02 7.23 24.35
C PHE A 150 1.19 8.24 23.53
N ALA A 151 -0.13 8.10 23.49
CA ALA A 151 -0.99 8.98 22.70
C ALA A 151 -2.06 9.65 23.57
N ASP A 152 -2.40 10.88 23.20
CA ASP A 152 -3.61 11.52 23.73
C ASP A 152 -4.83 10.66 23.36
N ARG A 153 -5.77 10.52 24.31
CA ARG A 153 -7.01 9.76 24.07
C ARG A 153 -7.82 10.30 22.90
N ALA A 154 -7.77 11.60 22.65
CA ALA A 154 -8.44 12.22 21.51
C ALA A 154 -7.81 11.83 20.17
N GLU A 155 -6.49 11.82 20.08
CA GLU A 155 -5.75 11.36 18.89
C GLU A 155 -6.01 9.88 18.62
N LEU A 156 -5.99 9.07 19.67
CA LEU A 156 -6.28 7.64 19.57
C LEU A 156 -7.71 7.37 19.07
N ALA A 157 -8.69 8.17 19.52
CA ALA A 157 -10.06 8.06 19.03
C ALA A 157 -10.16 8.35 17.53
N VAL A 158 -9.44 9.35 17.02
CA VAL A 158 -9.36 9.68 15.59
C VAL A 158 -8.74 8.54 14.80
N LEU A 159 -7.64 7.95 15.29
CA LEU A 159 -6.96 6.83 14.65
C LEU A 159 -7.80 5.53 14.63
N ARG A 160 -8.74 5.39 15.56
CA ARG A 160 -9.66 4.25 15.67
C ARG A 160 -11.01 4.48 14.98
N ASP A 161 -11.30 5.68 14.52
CA ASP A 161 -12.58 6.00 13.86
C ASP A 161 -12.73 5.23 12.56
N ARG A 162 -13.68 4.30 12.51
CA ARG A 162 -13.95 3.43 11.36
C ARG A 162 -14.42 4.16 10.12
N SER A 163 -14.91 5.38 10.26
CA SER A 163 -15.33 6.24 9.16
C SER A 163 -14.21 7.16 8.66
N GLY A 164 -13.10 7.22 9.38
CA GLY A 164 -11.92 8.03 9.11
C GLY A 164 -10.64 7.19 9.04
N LEU A 165 -9.62 7.60 9.79
CA LEU A 165 -8.30 6.96 9.75
C LEU A 165 -8.31 5.49 10.20
N GLY A 166 -9.25 5.10 11.06
CA GLY A 166 -9.42 3.70 11.47
C GLY A 166 -9.87 2.75 10.35
N ALA A 167 -10.30 3.30 9.19
CA ALA A 167 -10.61 2.53 7.98
C ALA A 167 -9.36 2.11 7.19
N PHE A 168 -8.19 2.69 7.45
CA PHE A 168 -6.94 2.26 6.81
C PHE A 168 -6.76 0.76 6.93
N GLN A 169 -6.16 0.18 5.91
CA GLN A 169 -5.84 -1.24 5.89
C GLN A 169 -4.34 -1.44 6.05
N TRP A 170 -3.99 -2.43 6.83
CA TRP A 170 -2.63 -2.91 7.03
C TRP A 170 -2.50 -4.25 6.31
N LEU A 171 -1.58 -4.33 5.37
CA LEU A 171 -1.15 -5.61 4.79
C LEU A 171 0.18 -5.97 5.42
N ILE A 172 0.18 -7.02 6.22
CA ILE A 172 1.35 -7.52 6.93
C ILE A 172 1.79 -8.79 6.22
N THR A 173 3.00 -8.78 5.68
CA THR A 173 3.59 -9.88 4.94
C THR A 173 4.85 -10.36 5.66
N ASP A 174 4.79 -11.56 6.21
CA ASP A 174 5.89 -12.19 6.93
C ASP A 174 6.91 -12.80 5.96
N ARG A 175 8.18 -12.66 6.28
CA ARG A 175 9.31 -13.29 5.60
C ARG A 175 10.11 -14.09 6.64
N PRO A 176 9.69 -15.33 6.95
CA PRO A 176 10.38 -16.16 7.94
C PRO A 176 11.78 -16.51 7.48
N GLU A 177 12.67 -16.72 8.43
CA GLU A 177 13.96 -17.33 8.12
C GLU A 177 13.75 -18.62 7.35
N THR A 178 14.46 -18.75 6.23
CA THR A 178 14.54 -20.07 5.57
C THR A 178 15.31 -20.97 6.52
N PRO A 179 14.71 -22.07 7.04
CA PRO A 179 15.44 -22.98 7.91
C PRO A 179 16.71 -23.41 7.17
N PRO A 180 17.88 -23.43 7.84
CA PRO A 180 19.13 -23.88 7.22
C PRO A 180 18.85 -25.22 6.56
N GLY A 181 19.17 -25.32 5.28
CA GLY A 181 18.90 -26.50 4.47
C GLY A 181 19.39 -27.73 5.27
N ARG A 182 18.51 -28.70 5.48
CA ARG A 182 18.96 -30.03 5.89
C ARG A 182 19.86 -30.49 4.75
N ASP A 183 21.17 -30.32 4.92
CA ASP A 183 22.14 -31.02 4.10
C ASP A 183 21.68 -32.48 4.11
N ARG A 184 21.23 -32.94 2.95
CA ARG A 184 21.00 -34.37 2.77
C ARG A 184 22.39 -34.97 2.86
N TYR A 185 22.72 -35.47 4.06
CA TYR A 185 23.73 -36.49 4.18
C TYR A 185 23.24 -37.64 3.33
N ILE A 186 23.69 -37.69 2.08
CA ILE A 186 23.71 -38.92 1.30
C ILE A 186 24.90 -39.65 1.87
N GLY A 187 24.60 -40.49 2.89
CA GLY A 187 25.58 -41.48 3.37
C GLY A 187 25.78 -42.50 2.26
N GLU A 188 27.01 -42.73 1.96
CA GLU A 188 27.54 -43.87 1.18
C GLU A 188 27.06 -45.21 1.73
#